data_9be57a650ac6cd7bcfb5ae0ac3beeef4
#
_entry.id   9be57a650ac6cd7bcfb5ae0ac3beeef4
#
_cell.length_a   1.000
_cell.length_b   1.000
_cell.length_c   1.000
_cell.angle_alpha   90.00
_cell.angle_beta   90.00
_cell.angle_gamma   90.00
#
_symmetry.space_group_name_H-M   'P 1'
#
loop_
_entity.id
_entity.type
_entity.pdbx_description
1 polymer ?
#
loop_
_entity_poly.entity_id
_entity_poly.type
_entity_poly.pdbx_seq_one_letter_code
_entity_poly.pdbx_strand_id
1 'polypeptide(L)'
;MALAETTSARPYRGVEAADRLATRRARLLGAGLDLLGADRQDAAELTVRGICRRAGVAARYFYESFADKDEFVAAVFDWVIAELATTTQAAVAAAPPEEQTRAGMANIVRTIGGDPRVGRLLFSAQLANAVLVRKRVESSSLFAMLSGRHVENALRVPENDRIKAAAHFVVGGVAQTISAWLTGQVRLDPDQLVDQLASLLDALADPSLYRD
;
A
#
# COMPACT_ATOMS: atom_id res chain seq x y z
N MET A 1 22.50 53.31 24.27
CA MET A 1 22.93 52.01 23.68
C MET A 1 22.11 50.95 24.39
N ALA A 2 20.97 50.60 23.84
CA ALA A 2 20.03 49.64 24.43
C ALA A 2 20.14 48.32 23.66
N LEU A 3 20.50 47.26 24.39
CA LEU A 3 20.55 45.90 23.86
C LEU A 3 19.13 45.34 23.73
N ALA A 4 18.74 45.02 22.52
CA ALA A 4 17.48 44.34 22.24
C ALA A 4 17.62 42.87 22.65
N GLU A 5 16.91 42.44 23.69
CA GLU A 5 16.70 41.05 24.04
C GLU A 5 15.79 40.39 22.99
N THR A 6 16.36 39.51 22.18
CA THR A 6 15.62 38.66 21.28
C THR A 6 14.96 37.56 22.08
N THR A 7 13.67 37.67 22.33
CA THR A 7 12.84 36.65 22.97
C THR A 7 12.70 35.48 22.00
N SER A 8 13.46 34.40 22.26
CA SER A 8 13.32 33.13 21.57
C SER A 8 11.97 32.51 21.91
N ALA A 9 11.04 32.54 20.98
CA ALA A 9 9.76 31.86 21.11
C ALA A 9 9.98 30.34 21.20
N ARG A 10 9.49 29.70 22.27
CA ARG A 10 9.51 28.27 22.51
C ARG A 10 8.37 27.56 21.73
N PRO A 11 8.65 26.84 20.62
CA PRO A 11 7.67 25.94 20.00
C PRO A 11 7.78 24.49 20.49
N TYR A 12 8.29 24.24 21.69
CA TYR A 12 8.86 22.94 22.06
C TYR A 12 7.89 21.87 22.58
N ARG A 13 6.72 22.20 23.12
CA ARG A 13 5.81 21.21 23.73
C ARG A 13 4.81 20.57 22.76
N GLY A 14 4.39 21.25 21.71
CA GLY A 14 3.41 20.75 20.74
C GLY A 14 4.01 19.74 19.78
N VAL A 15 5.23 19.98 19.28
CA VAL A 15 5.96 19.09 18.37
C VAL A 15 6.27 17.77 19.05
N GLU A 16 6.82 17.78 20.28
CA GLU A 16 7.09 16.55 21.04
C GLU A 16 5.83 15.71 21.34
N ALA A 17 4.67 16.35 21.51
CA ALA A 17 3.41 15.63 21.73
C ALA A 17 2.92 14.95 20.44
N ALA A 18 3.00 15.65 19.32
CA ALA A 18 2.66 15.11 17.99
C ALA A 18 3.61 13.95 17.59
N ASP A 19 4.91 14.10 17.81
CA ASP A 19 5.90 13.06 17.52
C ASP A 19 5.68 11.80 18.36
N ARG A 20 5.34 11.97 19.65
CA ARG A 20 4.99 10.84 20.52
C ARG A 20 3.71 10.13 20.07
N LEU A 21 2.70 10.88 19.61
CA LEU A 21 1.47 10.31 19.07
C LEU A 21 1.76 9.53 17.76
N ALA A 22 2.50 10.13 16.84
CA ALA A 22 2.90 9.50 15.58
C ALA A 22 3.71 8.20 15.83
N THR A 23 4.68 8.25 16.75
CA THR A 23 5.48 7.07 17.12
C THR A 23 4.62 5.95 17.69
N ARG A 24 3.66 6.27 18.58
CA ARG A 24 2.75 5.26 19.14
C ARG A 24 1.82 4.68 18.08
N ARG A 25 1.30 5.54 17.19
CA ARG A 25 0.47 5.10 16.07
C ARG A 25 1.24 4.15 15.14
N ALA A 26 2.48 4.48 14.79
CA ALA A 26 3.34 3.61 13.96
C ALA A 26 3.58 2.25 14.63
N ARG A 27 3.83 2.22 15.95
CA ARG A 27 3.98 0.96 16.70
C ARG A 27 2.71 0.11 16.67
N LEU A 28 1.54 0.73 16.81
CA LEU A 28 0.25 0.05 16.71
C LEU A 28 0.04 -0.52 15.31
N LEU A 29 0.30 0.25 14.25
CA LEU A 29 0.19 -0.21 12.85
C LEU A 29 1.14 -1.36 12.56
N GLY A 30 2.40 -1.30 13.01
CA GLY A 30 3.36 -2.39 12.90
C GLY A 30 2.89 -3.67 13.60
N ALA A 31 2.37 -3.55 14.83
CA ALA A 31 1.78 -4.68 15.56
C ALA A 31 0.54 -5.26 14.83
N GLY A 32 -0.24 -4.39 14.18
CA GLY A 32 -1.36 -4.80 13.33
C GLY A 32 -0.91 -5.61 12.12
N LEU A 33 0.13 -5.16 11.43
CA LEU A 33 0.71 -5.92 10.31
C LEU A 33 1.23 -7.28 10.77
N ASP A 34 1.88 -7.35 11.93
CA ASP A 34 2.33 -8.61 12.51
C ASP A 34 1.19 -9.59 12.75
N LEU A 35 0.06 -9.11 13.29
CA LEU A 35 -1.09 -9.94 13.64
C LEU A 35 -1.90 -10.35 12.41
N LEU A 36 -2.19 -9.40 11.53
CA LEU A 36 -2.99 -9.64 10.32
C LEU A 36 -2.21 -10.40 9.24
N GLY A 37 -0.90 -10.16 9.13
CA GLY A 37 -0.01 -10.81 8.19
C GLY A 37 0.64 -12.09 8.71
N ALA A 38 0.29 -12.58 9.90
CA ALA A 38 0.82 -13.82 10.44
C ALA A 38 0.45 -15.04 9.56
N ASP A 39 1.33 -16.02 9.50
CA ASP A 39 1.10 -17.27 8.77
C ASP A 39 -0.06 -18.08 9.38
N ARG A 40 -0.09 -18.13 10.70
CA ARG A 40 -1.22 -18.65 11.48
C ARG A 40 -1.85 -17.51 12.24
N GLN A 41 -3.08 -17.20 11.86
CA GLN A 41 -3.84 -16.17 12.55
C GLN A 41 -4.48 -16.75 13.81
N ASP A 42 -4.19 -16.14 14.94
CA ASP A 42 -4.94 -16.35 16.16
C ASP A 42 -5.96 -15.19 16.31
N ALA A 43 -7.22 -15.48 16.02
CA ALA A 43 -8.30 -14.51 16.17
C ALA A 43 -8.41 -13.99 17.63
N ALA A 44 -7.94 -14.76 18.61
CA ALA A 44 -7.89 -14.33 20.02
C ALA A 44 -6.85 -13.23 20.28
N GLU A 45 -5.81 -13.15 19.43
CA GLU A 45 -4.79 -12.09 19.53
C GLU A 45 -5.23 -10.78 18.85
N LEU A 46 -6.15 -10.81 17.89
CA LEU A 46 -6.68 -9.61 17.21
C LEU A 46 -7.74 -8.91 18.10
N THR A 47 -7.35 -8.56 19.31
CA THR A 47 -8.11 -7.78 20.28
C THR A 47 -7.35 -6.52 20.63
N VAL A 48 -8.04 -5.46 21.09
CA VAL A 48 -7.37 -4.22 21.53
C VAL A 48 -6.26 -4.51 22.55
N ARG A 49 -6.52 -5.43 23.50
CA ARG A 49 -5.52 -5.85 24.48
C ARG A 49 -4.33 -6.56 23.85
N GLY A 50 -4.55 -7.48 22.90
CA GLY A 50 -3.50 -8.20 22.17
C GLY A 50 -2.65 -7.26 21.31
N ILE A 51 -3.31 -6.36 20.56
CA ILE A 51 -2.66 -5.34 19.75
C ILE A 51 -1.77 -4.45 20.62
N CYS A 52 -2.29 -3.90 21.73
CA CYS A 52 -1.55 -3.03 22.63
C CYS A 52 -0.37 -3.75 23.30
N ARG A 53 -0.56 -5.01 23.71
CA ARG A 53 0.52 -5.84 24.29
C ARG A 53 1.64 -6.00 23.27
N ARG A 54 1.32 -6.33 22.00
CA ARG A 54 2.30 -6.49 20.94
C ARG A 54 3.01 -5.19 20.57
N ALA A 55 2.28 -4.08 20.54
CA ALA A 55 2.84 -2.76 20.26
C ALA A 55 3.65 -2.16 21.44
N GLY A 56 3.57 -2.75 22.63
CA GLY A 56 4.20 -2.21 23.85
C GLY A 56 3.63 -0.86 24.28
N VAL A 57 2.29 -0.67 24.14
CA VAL A 57 1.59 0.56 24.51
C VAL A 57 0.40 0.28 25.41
N ALA A 58 0.00 1.25 26.24
CA ALA A 58 -1.20 1.13 27.07
C ALA A 58 -2.48 1.26 26.22
N ALA A 59 -3.56 0.56 26.62
CA ALA A 59 -4.83 0.52 25.88
C ALA A 59 -5.44 1.90 25.61
N ARG A 60 -5.26 2.89 26.51
CA ARG A 60 -5.71 4.26 26.29
C ARG A 60 -5.17 4.87 25.00
N TYR A 61 -3.92 4.54 24.61
CA TYR A 61 -3.29 5.07 23.39
C TYR A 61 -3.84 4.47 22.11
N PHE A 62 -4.48 3.29 22.20
CA PHE A 62 -5.24 2.75 21.09
C PHE A 62 -6.43 3.65 20.75
N TYR A 63 -7.22 4.00 21.78
CA TYR A 63 -8.41 4.83 21.61
C TYR A 63 -8.11 6.32 21.34
N GLU A 64 -6.89 6.78 21.60
CA GLU A 64 -6.40 8.09 21.11
C GLU A 64 -6.16 8.09 19.59
N SER A 65 -5.97 6.91 18.97
CA SER A 65 -5.59 6.76 17.56
C SER A 65 -6.67 6.15 16.69
N PHE A 66 -7.56 5.33 17.25
CA PHE A 66 -8.59 4.57 16.53
C PHE A 66 -9.85 4.45 17.40
N ALA A 67 -11.03 4.68 16.80
CA ALA A 67 -12.31 4.56 17.51
C ALA A 67 -12.61 3.11 17.90
N ASP A 68 -12.30 2.17 17.01
CA ASP A 68 -12.55 0.75 17.21
C ASP A 68 -11.52 -0.13 16.46
N LYS A 69 -11.73 -1.44 16.53
CA LYS A 69 -10.89 -2.45 15.89
C LYS A 69 -11.01 -2.44 14.36
N ASP A 70 -12.17 -2.12 13.84
CA ASP A 70 -12.42 -2.12 12.39
C ASP A 70 -11.73 -0.92 11.73
N GLU A 71 -11.78 0.25 12.36
CA GLU A 71 -10.98 1.40 11.94
C GLU A 71 -9.48 1.10 12.02
N PHE A 72 -9.03 0.43 13.07
CA PHE A 72 -7.64 0.01 13.18
C PHE A 72 -7.21 -0.93 12.05
N VAL A 73 -8.01 -1.97 11.75
CA VAL A 73 -7.72 -2.91 10.66
C VAL A 73 -7.67 -2.19 9.31
N ALA A 74 -8.61 -1.28 9.05
CA ALA A 74 -8.61 -0.44 7.86
C ALA A 74 -7.34 0.41 7.79
N ALA A 75 -6.95 1.05 8.88
CA ALA A 75 -5.76 1.89 8.95
C ALA A 75 -4.45 1.12 8.75
N VAL A 76 -4.36 -0.14 9.20
CA VAL A 76 -3.19 -1.01 8.90
C VAL A 76 -3.09 -1.27 7.42
N PHE A 77 -4.21 -1.61 6.78
CA PHE A 77 -4.24 -1.83 5.34
C PHE A 77 -3.85 -0.57 4.56
N ASP A 78 -4.47 0.56 4.88
CA ASP A 78 -4.21 1.85 4.22
C ASP A 78 -2.76 2.30 4.39
N TRP A 79 -2.17 2.07 5.56
CA TRP A 79 -0.76 2.36 5.81
C TRP A 79 0.16 1.53 4.91
N VAL A 80 -0.07 0.22 4.79
CA VAL A 80 0.73 -0.66 3.92
C VAL A 80 0.60 -0.24 2.45
N ILE A 81 -0.61 0.08 1.99
CA ILE A 81 -0.86 0.57 0.62
C ILE A 81 -0.16 1.91 0.38
N ALA A 82 -0.21 2.85 1.34
CA ALA A 82 0.44 4.15 1.22
C ALA A 82 1.96 4.02 1.13
N GLU A 83 2.58 3.18 1.93
CA GLU A 83 4.02 2.88 1.87
C GLU A 83 4.41 2.26 0.53
N LEU A 84 3.64 1.26 0.07
CA LEU A 84 3.89 0.63 -1.23
C LEU A 84 3.76 1.65 -2.37
N ALA A 85 2.73 2.49 -2.34
CA ALA A 85 2.53 3.53 -3.35
C ALA A 85 3.66 4.55 -3.35
N THR A 86 4.05 5.04 -2.17
CA THR A 86 5.12 6.04 -2.01
C THR A 86 6.46 5.52 -2.52
N THR A 87 6.84 4.32 -2.13
CA THR A 87 8.10 3.71 -2.57
C THR A 87 8.09 3.37 -4.06
N THR A 88 6.93 2.96 -4.60
CA THR A 88 6.77 2.70 -6.05
C THR A 88 6.88 3.98 -6.86
N GLN A 89 6.21 5.07 -6.43
CA GLN A 89 6.33 6.36 -7.09
C GLN A 89 7.77 6.89 -7.09
N ALA A 90 8.49 6.73 -5.97
CA ALA A 90 9.89 7.11 -5.89
C ALA A 90 10.77 6.29 -6.86
N ALA A 91 10.54 4.98 -6.96
CA ALA A 91 11.26 4.11 -7.90
C ALA A 91 10.99 4.49 -9.37
N VAL A 92 9.73 4.76 -9.71
CA VAL A 92 9.33 5.22 -11.05
C VAL A 92 9.95 6.57 -11.37
N ALA A 93 9.91 7.53 -10.45
CA ALA A 93 10.47 8.87 -10.66
C ALA A 93 12.01 8.88 -10.82
N ALA A 94 12.70 7.90 -10.26
CA ALA A 94 14.15 7.76 -10.36
C ALA A 94 14.61 7.05 -11.64
N ALA A 95 13.70 6.39 -12.36
CA ALA A 95 14.02 5.62 -13.57
C ALA A 95 13.82 6.44 -14.85
N PRO A 96 14.62 6.18 -15.91
CA PRO A 96 14.39 6.76 -17.22
C PRO A 96 13.03 6.28 -17.80
N PRO A 97 12.40 7.07 -18.69
CA PRO A 97 11.02 6.82 -19.15
C PRO A 97 10.78 5.38 -19.65
N GLU A 98 11.72 4.81 -20.36
CA GLU A 98 11.65 3.45 -20.92
C GLU A 98 11.74 2.33 -19.89
N GLU A 99 12.19 2.64 -18.67
CA GLU A 99 12.35 1.67 -17.57
C GLU A 99 11.32 1.87 -16.46
N GLN A 100 10.45 2.87 -16.54
CA GLN A 100 9.54 3.25 -15.46
C GLN A 100 8.57 2.12 -15.09
N THR A 101 7.99 1.45 -16.07
CA THR A 101 7.09 0.31 -15.85
C THR A 101 7.81 -0.80 -15.08
N ARG A 102 9.01 -1.15 -15.56
CA ARG A 102 9.84 -2.18 -14.91
C ARG A 102 10.26 -1.77 -13.50
N ALA A 103 10.67 -0.54 -13.28
CA ALA A 103 11.06 -0.02 -11.97
C ALA A 103 9.90 -0.07 -10.96
N GLY A 104 8.70 0.30 -11.40
CA GLY A 104 7.48 0.20 -10.60
C GLY A 104 7.17 -1.25 -10.21
N MET A 105 7.18 -2.17 -11.17
CA MET A 105 6.93 -3.60 -10.91
C MET A 105 8.02 -4.20 -10.02
N ALA A 106 9.29 -3.85 -10.24
CA ALA A 106 10.40 -4.30 -9.39
C ALA A 106 10.24 -3.87 -7.93
N ASN A 107 9.81 -2.64 -7.68
CA ASN A 107 9.53 -2.18 -6.31
C ASN A 107 8.37 -2.96 -5.67
N ILE A 108 7.27 -3.15 -6.40
CA ILE A 108 6.09 -3.88 -5.92
C ILE A 108 6.46 -5.34 -5.59
N VAL A 109 7.06 -6.06 -6.52
CA VAL A 109 7.43 -7.47 -6.34
C VAL A 109 8.43 -7.63 -5.20
N ARG A 110 9.44 -6.75 -5.12
CA ARG A 110 10.44 -6.78 -4.04
C ARG A 110 9.81 -6.52 -2.67
N THR A 111 8.94 -5.52 -2.55
CA THR A 111 8.29 -5.17 -1.28
C THR A 111 7.39 -6.30 -0.81
N ILE A 112 6.58 -6.87 -1.70
CA ILE A 112 5.64 -7.95 -1.37
C ILE A 112 6.36 -9.28 -1.10
N GLY A 113 7.39 -9.60 -1.90
CA GLY A 113 8.18 -10.81 -1.73
C GLY A 113 9.15 -10.75 -0.56
N GLY A 114 9.64 -9.55 -0.22
CA GLY A 114 10.59 -9.32 0.88
C GLY A 114 9.93 -9.37 2.27
N ASP A 115 8.64 -9.07 2.37
CA ASP A 115 7.88 -9.18 3.62
C ASP A 115 6.61 -10.03 3.42
N PRO A 116 6.63 -11.31 3.79
CA PRO A 116 5.48 -12.20 3.65
C PRO A 116 4.21 -11.71 4.36
N ARG A 117 4.34 -10.85 5.39
CA ARG A 117 3.18 -10.26 6.10
C ARG A 117 2.41 -9.32 5.18
N VAL A 118 3.13 -8.52 4.38
CA VAL A 118 2.54 -7.61 3.39
C VAL A 118 1.79 -8.43 2.33
N GLY A 119 2.44 -9.46 1.77
CA GLY A 119 1.81 -10.33 0.77
C GLY A 119 0.51 -10.97 1.29
N ARG A 120 0.52 -11.50 2.53
CA ARG A 120 -0.67 -12.08 3.15
C ARG A 120 -1.76 -11.05 3.42
N LEU A 121 -1.42 -9.89 3.95
CA LEU A 121 -2.39 -8.81 4.20
C LEU A 121 -3.11 -8.40 2.90
N LEU A 122 -2.38 -8.24 1.81
CA LEU A 122 -2.93 -7.75 0.56
C LEU A 122 -3.66 -8.82 -0.25
N PHE A 123 -3.18 -10.07 -0.26
CA PHE A 123 -3.61 -11.08 -1.23
C PHE A 123 -4.16 -12.39 -0.63
N SER A 124 -4.00 -12.66 0.66
CA SER A 124 -4.47 -13.94 1.22
C SER A 124 -6.00 -14.02 1.24
N ALA A 125 -6.56 -14.98 0.50
CA ALA A 125 -7.99 -15.31 0.55
C ALA A 125 -8.41 -15.92 1.89
N GLN A 126 -7.47 -16.52 2.64
CA GLN A 126 -7.73 -17.10 3.96
C GLN A 126 -7.96 -16.02 5.02
N LEU A 127 -7.55 -14.78 4.75
CA LEU A 127 -7.79 -13.63 5.60
C LEU A 127 -9.21 -13.08 5.37
N ALA A 128 -10.20 -13.81 5.87
CA ALA A 128 -11.63 -13.52 5.71
C ALA A 128 -12.14 -12.43 6.69
N ASN A 129 -11.40 -11.34 6.85
CA ASN A 129 -11.85 -10.18 7.61
C ASN A 129 -12.66 -9.25 6.70
N ALA A 130 -13.91 -8.95 7.06
CA ALA A 130 -14.83 -8.15 6.24
C ALA A 130 -14.27 -6.76 5.90
N VAL A 131 -13.53 -6.13 6.83
CA VAL A 131 -12.88 -4.83 6.60
C VAL A 131 -11.82 -4.96 5.52
N LEU A 132 -10.96 -5.99 5.59
CA LEU A 132 -9.90 -6.20 4.60
C LEU A 132 -10.47 -6.55 3.22
N VAL A 133 -11.52 -7.35 3.15
CA VAL A 133 -12.20 -7.65 1.88
C VAL A 133 -12.68 -6.36 1.23
N ARG A 134 -13.38 -5.50 1.98
CA ARG A 134 -13.83 -4.19 1.50
C ARG A 134 -12.65 -3.32 1.06
N LYS A 135 -11.60 -3.20 1.88
CA LYS A 135 -10.42 -2.38 1.59
C LYS A 135 -9.68 -2.83 0.32
N ARG A 136 -9.60 -4.13 0.07
CA ARG A 136 -9.01 -4.67 -1.17
C ARG A 136 -9.81 -4.24 -2.41
N VAL A 137 -11.14 -4.29 -2.35
CA VAL A 137 -12.01 -3.85 -3.45
C VAL A 137 -11.87 -2.34 -3.67
N GLU A 138 -11.93 -1.54 -2.60
CA GLU A 138 -11.76 -0.08 -2.66
C GLU A 138 -10.41 0.31 -3.29
N SER A 139 -9.31 -0.34 -2.85
CA SER A 139 -7.98 -0.08 -3.38
C SER A 139 -7.83 -0.49 -4.83
N SER A 140 -8.40 -1.62 -5.24
CA SER A 140 -8.39 -2.05 -6.65
C SER A 140 -9.10 -1.03 -7.53
N SER A 141 -10.25 -0.53 -7.10
CA SER A 141 -11.00 0.51 -7.83
C SER A 141 -10.24 1.83 -7.91
N LEU A 142 -9.60 2.25 -6.82
CA LEU A 142 -8.76 3.45 -6.80
C LEU A 142 -7.56 3.33 -7.75
N PHE A 143 -6.84 2.21 -7.71
CA PHE A 143 -5.72 1.99 -8.61
C PHE A 143 -6.15 1.93 -10.08
N ALA A 144 -7.28 1.31 -10.40
CA ALA A 144 -7.83 1.31 -11.75
C ALA A 144 -8.14 2.73 -12.23
N MET A 145 -8.78 3.56 -11.39
CA MET A 145 -9.05 4.96 -11.71
C MET A 145 -7.74 5.74 -11.96
N LEU A 146 -6.72 5.58 -11.10
CA LEU A 146 -5.44 6.27 -11.25
C LEU A 146 -4.68 5.81 -12.51
N SER A 147 -4.71 4.51 -12.82
CA SER A 147 -4.12 3.95 -14.04
C SER A 147 -4.82 4.47 -15.29
N GLY A 148 -6.16 4.53 -15.30
CA GLY A 148 -6.94 5.10 -16.39
C GLY A 148 -6.55 6.57 -16.66
N ARG A 149 -6.51 7.40 -15.63
CA ARG A 149 -6.07 8.80 -15.75
C ARG A 149 -4.64 8.95 -16.28
N HIS A 150 -3.74 8.04 -15.89
CA HIS A 150 -2.38 8.05 -16.42
C HIS A 150 -2.38 7.81 -17.94
N VAL A 151 -3.14 6.82 -18.41
CA VAL A 151 -3.29 6.50 -19.85
C VAL A 151 -3.92 7.66 -20.60
N GLU A 152 -5.00 8.24 -20.10
CA GLU A 152 -5.67 9.43 -20.67
C GLU A 152 -4.69 10.58 -20.90
N ASN A 153 -3.91 10.90 -19.87
CA ASN A 153 -2.90 11.96 -19.94
C ASN A 153 -1.76 11.65 -20.91
N ALA A 154 -1.25 10.41 -20.89
CA ALA A 154 -0.16 9.98 -21.76
C ALA A 154 -0.56 9.97 -23.24
N LEU A 155 -1.75 9.48 -23.55
CA LEU A 155 -2.27 9.37 -24.92
C LEU A 155 -3.01 10.63 -25.39
N ARG A 156 -3.28 11.59 -24.50
CA ARG A 156 -4.07 12.80 -24.75
C ARG A 156 -5.45 12.48 -25.35
N VAL A 157 -6.09 11.44 -24.85
CA VAL A 157 -7.45 11.05 -25.24
C VAL A 157 -8.43 11.30 -24.09
N PRO A 158 -9.69 11.66 -24.37
CA PRO A 158 -10.69 11.80 -23.32
C PRO A 158 -10.99 10.45 -22.67
N GLU A 159 -11.47 10.50 -21.43
CA GLU A 159 -11.95 9.33 -20.70
C GLU A 159 -12.95 8.54 -21.54
N ASN A 160 -12.73 7.23 -21.66
CA ASN A 160 -13.65 6.31 -22.34
C ASN A 160 -13.69 4.95 -21.64
N ASP A 161 -14.69 4.15 -21.95
CA ASP A 161 -14.91 2.87 -21.28
C ASP A 161 -13.85 1.80 -21.64
N ARG A 162 -13.16 1.93 -22.78
CA ARG A 162 -12.04 1.03 -23.16
C ARG A 162 -10.84 1.25 -22.22
N ILE A 163 -10.52 2.51 -21.91
CA ILE A 163 -9.46 2.84 -20.93
C ILE A 163 -9.84 2.33 -19.54
N LYS A 164 -11.10 2.51 -19.12
CA LYS A 164 -11.57 1.98 -17.82
C LYS A 164 -11.46 0.46 -17.76
N ALA A 165 -11.91 -0.23 -18.81
CA ALA A 165 -11.83 -1.68 -18.88
C ALA A 165 -10.39 -2.17 -18.82
N ALA A 166 -9.49 -1.55 -19.58
CA ALA A 166 -8.06 -1.87 -19.55
C ALA A 166 -7.42 -1.60 -18.19
N ALA A 167 -7.77 -0.49 -17.53
CA ALA A 167 -7.27 -0.16 -16.20
C ALA A 167 -7.70 -1.20 -15.14
N HIS A 168 -8.96 -1.64 -15.16
CA HIS A 168 -9.43 -2.73 -14.30
C HIS A 168 -8.75 -4.06 -14.62
N PHE A 169 -8.55 -4.38 -15.90
CA PHE A 169 -7.84 -5.57 -16.34
C PHE A 169 -6.39 -5.58 -15.83
N VAL A 170 -5.68 -4.47 -15.99
CA VAL A 170 -4.29 -4.30 -15.53
C VAL A 170 -4.19 -4.51 -14.02
N VAL A 171 -5.00 -3.79 -13.23
CA VAL A 171 -4.93 -3.89 -11.77
C VAL A 171 -5.32 -5.27 -11.28
N GLY A 172 -6.39 -5.85 -11.83
CA GLY A 172 -6.82 -7.21 -11.50
C GLY A 172 -5.81 -8.27 -11.93
N GLY A 173 -5.28 -8.15 -13.14
CA GLY A 173 -4.28 -9.07 -13.69
C GLY A 173 -2.98 -9.08 -12.88
N VAL A 174 -2.43 -7.91 -12.59
CA VAL A 174 -1.22 -7.77 -11.74
C VAL A 174 -1.46 -8.34 -10.36
N ALA A 175 -2.56 -7.98 -9.69
CA ALA A 175 -2.88 -8.46 -8.36
C ALA A 175 -3.05 -9.99 -8.32
N GLN A 176 -3.76 -10.56 -9.29
CA GLN A 176 -3.96 -12.01 -9.38
C GLN A 176 -2.67 -12.76 -9.70
N THR A 177 -1.82 -12.22 -10.58
CA THR A 177 -0.52 -12.83 -10.91
C THR A 177 0.41 -12.85 -9.70
N ILE A 178 0.49 -11.75 -8.94
CA ILE A 178 1.27 -11.69 -7.71
C ILE A 178 0.70 -12.67 -6.66
N SER A 179 -0.62 -12.76 -6.52
CA SER A 179 -1.27 -13.73 -5.62
C SER A 179 -0.92 -15.17 -5.99
N ALA A 180 -0.96 -15.52 -7.29
CA ALA A 180 -0.58 -16.82 -7.80
C ALA A 180 0.91 -17.13 -7.58
N TRP A 181 1.78 -16.13 -7.71
CA TRP A 181 3.20 -16.25 -7.44
C TRP A 181 3.48 -16.50 -5.95
N LEU A 182 2.86 -15.74 -5.05
CA LEU A 182 2.98 -15.93 -3.61
C LEU A 182 2.50 -17.30 -3.12
N THR A 183 1.53 -17.89 -3.81
CA THR A 183 1.01 -19.23 -3.48
C THR A 183 1.74 -20.37 -4.21
N GLY A 184 2.77 -20.05 -5.02
CA GLY A 184 3.57 -21.04 -5.75
C GLY A 184 2.88 -21.65 -6.98
N GLN A 185 1.72 -21.12 -7.41
CA GLN A 185 1.07 -21.51 -8.67
C GLN A 185 1.86 -20.98 -9.87
N VAL A 186 2.45 -19.78 -9.76
CA VAL A 186 3.40 -19.23 -10.72
C VAL A 186 4.80 -19.37 -10.12
N ARG A 187 5.69 -20.09 -10.81
CA ARG A 187 7.03 -20.43 -10.32
C ARG A 187 8.12 -19.68 -11.10
N LEU A 188 8.00 -18.37 -11.13
CA LEU A 188 9.02 -17.47 -11.64
C LEU A 188 9.89 -16.97 -10.49
N ASP A 189 11.18 -16.73 -10.73
CA ASP A 189 11.95 -15.94 -9.79
C ASP A 189 11.47 -14.47 -9.80
N PRO A 190 11.83 -13.65 -8.79
CA PRO A 190 11.32 -12.29 -8.71
C PRO A 190 11.63 -11.44 -9.95
N ASP A 191 12.82 -11.56 -10.55
CA ASP A 191 13.22 -10.76 -11.72
C ASP A 191 12.45 -11.22 -12.96
N GLN A 192 12.26 -12.52 -13.15
CA GLN A 192 11.43 -13.07 -14.23
C GLN A 192 9.97 -12.61 -14.12
N LEU A 193 9.42 -12.56 -12.90
CA LEU A 193 8.07 -12.05 -12.66
C LEU A 193 7.96 -10.56 -13.00
N VAL A 194 8.96 -9.77 -12.61
CA VAL A 194 9.04 -8.34 -12.96
C VAL A 194 9.07 -8.14 -14.46
N ASP A 195 9.96 -8.86 -15.17
CA ASP A 195 10.10 -8.74 -16.62
C ASP A 195 8.81 -9.14 -17.34
N GLN A 196 8.16 -10.21 -16.89
CA GLN A 196 6.88 -10.65 -17.46
C GLN A 196 5.76 -9.63 -17.25
N LEU A 197 5.62 -9.09 -16.02
CA LEU A 197 4.61 -8.09 -15.72
C LEU A 197 4.86 -6.78 -16.48
N ALA A 198 6.12 -6.32 -16.54
CA ALA A 198 6.48 -5.12 -17.27
C ALA A 198 6.17 -5.27 -18.77
N SER A 199 6.57 -6.38 -19.37
CA SER A 199 6.30 -6.66 -20.80
C SER A 199 4.81 -6.68 -21.13
N LEU A 200 3.98 -7.26 -20.25
CA LEU A 200 2.52 -7.27 -20.44
C LEU A 200 1.93 -5.85 -20.33
N LEU A 201 2.42 -5.06 -19.38
CA LEU A 201 1.97 -3.67 -19.20
C LEU A 201 2.37 -2.79 -20.38
N ASP A 202 3.61 -2.93 -20.87
CA ASP A 202 4.11 -2.18 -22.02
C ASP A 202 3.34 -2.55 -23.32
N ALA A 203 2.94 -3.82 -23.49
CA ALA A 203 2.07 -4.23 -24.59
C ALA A 203 0.67 -3.58 -24.53
N LEU A 204 0.17 -3.27 -23.32
CA LEU A 204 -1.09 -2.55 -23.13
C LEU A 204 -0.95 -1.03 -23.25
N ALA A 205 0.25 -0.50 -23.46
CA ALA A 205 0.45 0.92 -23.74
C ALA A 205 0.20 1.30 -25.21
N ASP A 206 -0.16 0.34 -26.08
CA ASP A 206 -0.49 0.61 -27.48
C ASP A 206 -1.76 1.48 -27.60
N PRO A 207 -1.65 2.70 -28.18
CA PRO A 207 -2.78 3.60 -28.35
C PRO A 207 -3.93 3.03 -29.18
N SER A 208 -3.66 2.04 -30.05
CA SER A 208 -4.67 1.41 -30.90
C SER A 208 -5.74 0.66 -30.10
N LEU A 209 -5.41 0.22 -28.88
CA LEU A 209 -6.34 -0.46 -27.97
C LEU A 209 -7.45 0.46 -27.41
N TYR A 210 -7.27 1.78 -27.51
CA TYR A 210 -8.10 2.79 -26.83
C TYR A 210 -8.86 3.71 -27.78
N ARG A 211 -8.66 3.54 -29.09
CA ARG A 211 -9.36 4.32 -30.13
C ARG A 211 -10.57 3.55 -30.64
N ASP A 212 -11.63 4.29 -30.93
CA ASP A 212 -12.82 3.78 -31.65
C ASP A 212 -12.50 3.50 -33.13
#